data_1382185904c5a2d883ce3cbfa07d15bd
#
_entry.id   1382185904c5a2d883ce3cbfa07d15bd
#
_cell.length_a   1.000
_cell.length_b   1.000
_cell.length_c   1.000
_cell.angle_alpha   90.00
_cell.angle_beta   90.00
_cell.angle_gamma   90.00
#
_symmetry.space_group_name_H-M   'P 1'
#
loop_
_entity.id
_entity.type
_entity.pdbx_description
1 polymer ?
#
loop_
_entity_poly.entity_id
_entity_poly.type
_entity_poly.pdbx_seq_one_letter_code
_entity_poly.pdbx_strand_id
1 'polypeptide(L)'
;MKCNLCLVLIFTQMFWLLIVFTAFADNPLVYQIDIRNEIGNGLRVYIEKGIKEAELNQASAIIFDVHTPGGALNAARDIIDVIQRAEIPTIAFVNTEAISAGAMISLACDQIVIRRGGTIGDAAPVSIQGQEVGEKAVSYVRGKISATAERQGRNPDLAASMVDKKLCLVKYDNGDIVALRPDEYKKEREAEKQMEIIAAEGELLTLTAEQSLEYNLAEAIAENREEILQMYSVIEVDGELMVLTQEAVMLKQDELEKGQIIELASLADAEVKRVAPSFADNIVIFFTNPVISSLLLSLGMLGLFIEIRSPGFGLPGLIGVICLGLFFGGHMLSQVEAQYALLAFVLGIGLLVVEVFVIPGFGVAGIAGIGCIVYSVFFIFENAYQTEQAIFFLGVSALMTIVFLFVVGYFLPKTQAWQHLVLQSEMGSDKGFHSAAEDYSGHLGQTGVALTVLRPAGTAMIENKRLDVVSVGDFIEVDVPIQVVNVEGSKIMVEKDR
;
A
#
# COMPACT_ATOMS: atom_id res chain seq x y z
N MET A 1 -27.78 -72.93 9.87
CA MET A 1 -26.66 -72.04 9.63
C MET A 1 -26.89 -70.96 8.58
N LYS A 2 -27.98 -70.93 7.82
CA LYS A 2 -28.24 -69.89 6.80
C LYS A 2 -28.97 -68.64 7.32
N CYS A 3 -29.54 -68.64 8.54
CA CYS A 3 -30.33 -67.57 9.08
C CYS A 3 -29.48 -66.47 9.76
N ASN A 4 -28.32 -66.85 10.31
CA ASN A 4 -27.46 -65.89 11.02
C ASN A 4 -26.63 -64.99 10.09
N LEU A 5 -26.38 -65.39 8.85
CA LEU A 5 -25.61 -64.66 7.88
C LEU A 5 -26.43 -63.48 7.29
N CYS A 6 -27.74 -63.65 7.08
CA CYS A 6 -28.63 -62.57 6.66
C CYS A 6 -28.83 -61.50 7.75
N LEU A 7 -28.88 -61.86 9.02
CA LEU A 7 -29.02 -60.96 10.13
C LEU A 7 -27.74 -60.09 10.28
N VAL A 8 -26.56 -60.66 10.11
CA VAL A 8 -25.28 -59.92 10.17
C VAL A 8 -25.16 -58.98 8.99
N LEU A 9 -25.57 -59.37 7.78
CA LEU A 9 -25.56 -58.44 6.61
C LEU A 9 -26.56 -57.30 6.75
N ILE A 10 -27.74 -57.53 7.32
CA ILE A 10 -28.71 -56.46 7.59
C ILE A 10 -28.22 -55.53 8.68
N PHE A 11 -27.57 -56.05 9.74
CA PHE A 11 -26.99 -55.22 10.79
C PHE A 11 -25.75 -54.41 10.29
N THR A 12 -24.92 -54.98 9.43
CA THR A 12 -23.80 -54.24 8.83
C THR A 12 -24.28 -53.18 7.85
N GLN A 13 -25.31 -53.46 7.03
CA GLN A 13 -25.91 -52.41 6.16
C GLN A 13 -26.63 -51.34 6.97
N MET A 14 -27.37 -51.72 8.02
CA MET A 14 -28.00 -50.72 8.91
C MET A 14 -26.99 -49.93 9.71
N PHE A 15 -25.86 -50.54 10.12
CA PHE A 15 -24.76 -49.84 10.78
C PHE A 15 -24.02 -48.90 9.84
N TRP A 16 -23.82 -49.28 8.56
CA TRP A 16 -23.31 -48.41 7.52
C TRP A 16 -24.28 -47.27 7.19
N LEU A 17 -25.58 -47.52 7.11
CA LEU A 17 -26.61 -46.49 6.95
C LEU A 17 -26.66 -45.52 8.15
N LEU A 18 -26.49 -46.04 9.38
CA LEU A 18 -26.42 -45.20 10.58
C LEU A 18 -25.16 -44.35 10.63
N ILE A 19 -24.00 -44.87 10.20
CA ILE A 19 -22.74 -44.11 10.12
C ILE A 19 -22.84 -43.01 9.05
N VAL A 20 -23.48 -43.28 7.92
CA VAL A 20 -23.72 -42.24 6.90
C VAL A 20 -24.73 -41.21 7.40
N PHE A 21 -25.71 -41.57 8.23
CA PHE A 21 -26.70 -40.65 8.78
C PHE A 21 -26.17 -39.84 9.99
N THR A 22 -25.16 -40.30 10.72
CA THR A 22 -24.54 -39.55 11.81
C THR A 22 -23.41 -38.63 11.36
N ALA A 23 -22.95 -38.75 10.10
CA ALA A 23 -21.96 -37.83 9.53
C ALA A 23 -22.53 -36.44 9.13
N PHE A 24 -23.86 -36.24 9.20
CA PHE A 24 -24.56 -35.01 8.82
C PHE A 24 -25.30 -34.35 9.99
N ALA A 25 -24.81 -34.47 11.21
CA ALA A 25 -25.42 -33.84 12.39
C ALA A 25 -24.74 -32.51 12.81
N ASP A 26 -23.69 -32.09 12.11
CA ASP A 26 -23.14 -30.78 12.36
C ASP A 26 -23.87 -29.74 11.48
N ASN A 27 -24.30 -28.63 12.10
CA ASN A 27 -24.91 -27.52 11.37
C ASN A 27 -23.93 -27.06 10.27
N PRO A 28 -24.45 -26.68 9.09
CA PRO A 28 -23.58 -26.17 8.03
C PRO A 28 -22.79 -24.96 8.54
N LEU A 29 -21.52 -24.90 8.19
CA LEU A 29 -20.61 -23.81 8.60
C LEU A 29 -20.53 -22.78 7.46
N VAL A 30 -20.85 -21.53 7.75
CA VAL A 30 -20.75 -20.44 6.79
C VAL A 30 -19.69 -19.44 7.26
N TYR A 31 -18.77 -19.10 6.37
CA TYR A 31 -17.80 -18.06 6.64
C TYR A 31 -18.30 -16.72 6.12
N GLN A 32 -18.23 -15.67 6.95
CA GLN A 32 -18.44 -14.30 6.51
C GLN A 32 -17.10 -13.56 6.45
N ILE A 33 -16.78 -13.02 5.27
CA ILE A 33 -15.57 -12.24 5.01
C ILE A 33 -15.97 -10.82 4.59
N ASP A 34 -15.51 -9.81 5.31
CA ASP A 34 -15.88 -8.43 5.04
C ASP A 34 -15.00 -7.83 3.93
N ILE A 35 -15.61 -7.25 2.90
CA ILE A 35 -14.95 -6.45 1.86
C ILE A 35 -15.35 -5.01 2.05
N ARG A 36 -14.54 -4.25 2.82
CA ARG A 36 -14.85 -2.89 3.24
C ARG A 36 -13.75 -1.91 2.88
N ASN A 37 -14.13 -0.65 2.70
CA ASN A 37 -13.22 0.43 2.34
C ASN A 37 -12.58 0.23 0.94
N GLU A 38 -11.42 0.87 0.73
CA GLU A 38 -10.69 0.81 -0.53
C GLU A 38 -10.04 -0.55 -0.75
N ILE A 39 -10.18 -1.08 -1.96
CA ILE A 39 -9.60 -2.36 -2.37
C ILE A 39 -8.11 -2.18 -2.68
N GLY A 40 -7.28 -2.84 -1.89
CA GLY A 40 -5.83 -2.84 -2.02
C GLY A 40 -5.21 -4.19 -1.68
N ASN A 41 -3.88 -4.28 -1.79
CA ASN A 41 -3.16 -5.54 -1.59
C ASN A 41 -3.30 -6.11 -0.18
N GLY A 42 -3.40 -5.27 0.85
CA GLY A 42 -3.63 -5.74 2.21
C GLY A 42 -4.98 -6.46 2.34
N LEU A 43 -6.03 -5.91 1.72
CA LEU A 43 -7.36 -6.53 1.69
C LEU A 43 -7.35 -7.84 0.89
N ARG A 44 -6.61 -7.90 -0.22
CA ARG A 44 -6.41 -9.13 -1.00
C ARG A 44 -5.86 -10.27 -0.13
N VAL A 45 -4.79 -10.00 0.63
CA VAL A 45 -4.17 -11.02 1.51
C VAL A 45 -5.14 -11.50 2.58
N TYR A 46 -5.90 -10.58 3.17
CA TYR A 46 -6.93 -10.91 4.16
C TYR A 46 -8.04 -11.81 3.57
N ILE A 47 -8.56 -11.49 2.37
CA ILE A 47 -9.58 -12.28 1.68
C ILE A 47 -9.04 -13.68 1.35
N GLU A 48 -7.84 -13.77 0.77
CA GLU A 48 -7.19 -15.05 0.44
C GLU A 48 -7.01 -15.93 1.68
N LYS A 49 -6.59 -15.36 2.79
CA LYS A 49 -6.48 -16.05 4.07
C LYS A 49 -7.83 -16.54 4.58
N GLY A 50 -8.88 -15.71 4.47
CA GLY A 50 -10.24 -16.05 4.89
C GLY A 50 -10.82 -17.22 4.07
N ILE A 51 -10.62 -17.21 2.75
CA ILE A 51 -11.03 -18.31 1.87
C ILE A 51 -10.30 -19.59 2.24
N LYS A 52 -8.96 -19.56 2.38
CA LYS A 52 -8.18 -20.74 2.80
C LYS A 52 -8.60 -21.28 4.16
N GLU A 53 -8.93 -20.41 5.10
CA GLU A 53 -9.44 -20.84 6.42
C GLU A 53 -10.80 -21.52 6.29
N ALA A 54 -11.70 -20.99 5.45
CA ALA A 54 -12.99 -21.60 5.18
C ALA A 54 -12.85 -23.00 4.53
N GLU A 55 -11.96 -23.13 3.54
CA GLU A 55 -11.65 -24.41 2.87
C GLU A 55 -11.08 -25.45 3.85
N LEU A 56 -10.12 -25.06 4.68
CA LEU A 56 -9.52 -25.93 5.70
C LEU A 56 -10.54 -26.41 6.74
N ASN A 57 -11.56 -25.63 7.03
CA ASN A 57 -12.63 -25.97 7.96
C ASN A 57 -13.87 -26.58 7.25
N GLN A 58 -13.77 -26.88 5.94
CA GLN A 58 -14.83 -27.50 5.15
C GLN A 58 -16.16 -26.73 5.26
N ALA A 59 -16.07 -25.40 5.16
CA ALA A 59 -17.26 -24.56 5.21
C ALA A 59 -18.20 -24.86 4.04
N SER A 60 -19.50 -24.74 4.28
CA SER A 60 -20.54 -25.03 3.29
C SER A 60 -20.71 -23.88 2.29
N ALA A 61 -20.45 -22.63 2.72
CA ALA A 61 -20.50 -21.46 1.87
C ALA A 61 -19.65 -20.31 2.44
N ILE A 62 -19.31 -19.36 1.59
CA ILE A 62 -18.66 -18.09 1.98
C ILE A 62 -19.59 -16.93 1.58
N ILE A 63 -19.88 -16.03 2.53
CA ILE A 63 -20.60 -14.78 2.28
C ILE A 63 -19.58 -13.64 2.35
N PHE A 64 -19.40 -12.93 1.24
CA PHE A 64 -18.65 -11.68 1.20
C PHE A 64 -19.58 -10.49 1.50
N ASP A 65 -19.39 -9.83 2.64
CA ASP A 65 -20.15 -8.61 3.00
C ASP A 65 -19.47 -7.41 2.32
N VAL A 66 -20.03 -6.98 1.19
CA VAL A 66 -19.44 -5.97 0.29
C VAL A 66 -19.98 -4.58 0.60
N HIS A 67 -19.07 -3.67 0.96
CA HIS A 67 -19.32 -2.24 1.10
C HIS A 67 -18.05 -1.49 0.74
N THR A 68 -17.90 -1.12 -0.53
CA THR A 68 -16.67 -0.53 -1.05
C THR A 68 -16.92 0.45 -2.20
N PRO A 69 -16.21 1.59 -2.20
CA PRO A 69 -16.20 2.51 -3.34
C PRO A 69 -15.30 2.02 -4.49
N GLY A 70 -14.59 0.90 -4.32
CA GLY A 70 -13.62 0.39 -5.29
C GLY A 70 -12.19 0.47 -4.81
N GLY A 71 -11.23 0.55 -5.74
CA GLY A 71 -9.81 0.63 -5.42
C GLY A 71 -8.88 0.13 -6.53
N ALA A 72 -7.74 -0.42 -6.16
CA ALA A 72 -6.69 -0.82 -7.09
C ALA A 72 -7.12 -1.99 -8.00
N LEU A 73 -7.04 -1.78 -9.32
CA LEU A 73 -7.44 -2.78 -10.31
C LEU A 73 -6.62 -4.08 -10.20
N ASN A 74 -5.32 -3.98 -9.91
CA ASN A 74 -4.48 -5.17 -9.75
C ASN A 74 -4.93 -6.02 -8.56
N ALA A 75 -5.22 -5.38 -7.42
CA ALA A 75 -5.74 -6.07 -6.24
C ALA A 75 -7.12 -6.70 -6.52
N ALA A 76 -8.01 -5.97 -7.22
CA ALA A 76 -9.32 -6.51 -7.61
C ALA A 76 -9.20 -7.75 -8.50
N ARG A 77 -8.33 -7.70 -9.52
CA ARG A 77 -8.05 -8.84 -10.39
C ARG A 77 -7.58 -10.06 -9.61
N ASP A 78 -6.63 -9.86 -8.70
CA ASP A 78 -6.07 -10.95 -7.91
C ASP A 78 -7.13 -11.54 -6.94
N ILE A 79 -8.00 -10.68 -6.38
CA ILE A 79 -9.16 -11.13 -5.55
C ILE A 79 -10.14 -11.95 -6.40
N ILE A 80 -10.48 -11.47 -7.60
CA ILE A 80 -11.34 -12.22 -8.55
C ILE A 80 -10.75 -13.60 -8.82
N ASP A 81 -9.45 -13.67 -9.11
CA ASP A 81 -8.78 -14.94 -9.42
C ASP A 81 -8.77 -15.89 -8.20
N VAL A 82 -8.67 -15.36 -6.97
CA VAL A 82 -8.77 -16.17 -5.74
C VAL A 82 -10.20 -16.68 -5.52
N ILE A 83 -11.21 -15.82 -5.66
CA ILE A 83 -12.63 -16.21 -5.52
C ILE A 83 -12.99 -17.27 -6.54
N GLN A 84 -12.61 -17.09 -7.81
CA GLN A 84 -12.90 -18.03 -8.89
C GLN A 84 -12.18 -19.38 -8.78
N ARG A 85 -11.19 -19.53 -7.90
CA ARG A 85 -10.50 -20.79 -7.58
C ARG A 85 -10.99 -21.41 -6.29
N ALA A 86 -11.83 -20.73 -5.52
CA ALA A 86 -12.38 -21.27 -4.29
C ALA A 86 -13.18 -22.54 -4.59
N GLU A 87 -12.97 -23.58 -3.81
CA GLU A 87 -13.69 -24.86 -3.90
C GLU A 87 -15.03 -24.81 -3.16
N ILE A 88 -15.28 -23.71 -2.44
CA ILE A 88 -16.49 -23.47 -1.64
C ILE A 88 -17.38 -22.46 -2.37
N PRO A 89 -18.70 -22.69 -2.46
CA PRO A 89 -19.64 -21.75 -3.05
C PRO A 89 -19.62 -20.39 -2.37
N THR A 90 -19.76 -19.33 -3.18
CA THR A 90 -19.56 -17.95 -2.77
C THR A 90 -20.81 -17.09 -3.02
N ILE A 91 -21.15 -16.25 -2.04
CA ILE A 91 -22.24 -15.27 -2.13
C ILE A 91 -21.68 -13.88 -1.90
N ALA A 92 -21.86 -12.96 -2.85
CA ALA A 92 -21.61 -11.55 -2.65
C ALA A 92 -22.86 -10.91 -2.05
N PHE A 93 -22.81 -10.43 -0.80
CA PHE A 93 -23.84 -9.61 -0.19
C PHE A 93 -23.47 -8.13 -0.32
N VAL A 94 -24.06 -7.45 -1.29
CA VAL A 94 -23.90 -6.01 -1.48
C VAL A 94 -24.72 -5.29 -0.42
N ASN A 95 -24.09 -4.95 0.70
CA ASN A 95 -24.76 -4.38 1.86
C ASN A 95 -25.20 -2.92 1.64
N THR A 96 -24.33 -2.11 1.00
CA THR A 96 -24.64 -0.70 0.70
C THR A 96 -24.25 -0.38 -0.74
N GLU A 97 -23.00 -0.64 -1.09
CA GLU A 97 -22.48 -0.33 -2.41
C GLU A 97 -21.36 -1.30 -2.81
N ALA A 98 -21.37 -1.67 -4.06
CA ALA A 98 -20.29 -2.40 -4.72
C ALA A 98 -19.90 -1.62 -5.99
N ILE A 99 -19.10 -0.58 -5.80
CA ILE A 99 -18.72 0.33 -6.88
C ILE A 99 -17.34 -0.05 -7.41
N SER A 100 -17.10 0.16 -8.72
CA SER A 100 -15.81 -0.02 -9.37
C SER A 100 -15.28 -1.46 -9.19
N ALA A 101 -14.13 -1.63 -8.56
CA ALA A 101 -13.56 -2.93 -8.24
C ALA A 101 -14.52 -3.81 -7.40
N GLY A 102 -15.39 -3.20 -6.59
CA GLY A 102 -16.43 -3.90 -5.82
C GLY A 102 -17.43 -4.64 -6.73
N ALA A 103 -17.88 -3.99 -7.81
CA ALA A 103 -18.74 -4.63 -8.80
C ALA A 103 -18.04 -5.80 -9.49
N MET A 104 -16.78 -5.62 -9.90
CA MET A 104 -15.99 -6.68 -10.52
C MET A 104 -15.81 -7.91 -9.62
N ILE A 105 -15.58 -7.68 -8.33
CA ILE A 105 -15.41 -8.75 -7.32
C ILE A 105 -16.74 -9.45 -7.07
N SER A 106 -17.84 -8.67 -6.93
CA SER A 106 -19.17 -9.25 -6.72
C SER A 106 -19.61 -10.14 -7.90
N LEU A 107 -19.29 -9.72 -9.13
CA LEU A 107 -19.54 -10.53 -10.34
C LEU A 107 -18.74 -11.82 -10.41
N ALA A 108 -17.67 -11.97 -9.65
CA ALA A 108 -16.88 -13.19 -9.59
C ALA A 108 -17.48 -14.25 -8.65
N CYS A 109 -18.40 -13.87 -7.78
CA CYS A 109 -19.08 -14.79 -6.86
C CYS A 109 -20.20 -15.55 -7.56
N ASP A 110 -20.51 -16.75 -7.06
CA ASP A 110 -21.53 -17.63 -7.64
C ASP A 110 -22.93 -17.01 -7.52
N GLN A 111 -23.21 -16.33 -6.41
CA GLN A 111 -24.47 -15.63 -6.19
C GLN A 111 -24.23 -14.18 -5.80
N ILE A 112 -25.13 -13.28 -6.20
CA ILE A 112 -25.16 -11.88 -5.78
C ILE A 112 -26.49 -11.60 -5.09
N VAL A 113 -26.41 -11.14 -3.85
CA VAL A 113 -27.56 -10.67 -3.07
C VAL A 113 -27.34 -9.19 -2.77
N ILE A 114 -28.32 -8.37 -3.04
CA ILE A 114 -28.21 -6.93 -2.81
C ILE A 114 -29.18 -6.52 -1.72
N ARG A 115 -28.69 -5.74 -0.76
CA ARG A 115 -29.57 -5.13 0.24
C ARG A 115 -30.45 -4.07 -0.42
N ARG A 116 -31.69 -3.96 0.05
CA ARG A 116 -32.58 -2.89 -0.41
C ARG A 116 -31.94 -1.52 -0.24
N GLY A 117 -31.90 -0.72 -1.31
CA GLY A 117 -31.17 0.55 -1.37
C GLY A 117 -29.67 0.42 -1.63
N GLY A 118 -29.15 -0.81 -1.81
CA GLY A 118 -27.79 -1.05 -2.27
C GLY A 118 -27.63 -0.82 -3.77
N THR A 119 -26.41 -0.55 -4.21
CA THR A 119 -26.07 -0.29 -5.61
C THR A 119 -24.84 -1.06 -6.05
N ILE A 120 -24.80 -1.45 -7.33
CA ILE A 120 -23.67 -2.13 -7.96
C ILE A 120 -23.42 -1.57 -9.35
N GLY A 121 -22.14 -1.29 -9.69
CA GLY A 121 -21.77 -0.82 -11.03
C GLY A 121 -20.62 0.18 -11.03
N ASP A 122 -20.66 1.14 -11.98
CA ASP A 122 -19.67 2.22 -12.15
C ASP A 122 -18.23 1.70 -12.04
N ALA A 123 -17.87 0.79 -12.95
CA ALA A 123 -16.58 0.09 -12.92
C ALA A 123 -15.58 0.64 -13.96
N ALA A 124 -15.81 1.85 -14.49
CA ALA A 124 -14.87 2.47 -15.40
C ALA A 124 -13.53 2.74 -14.71
N PRO A 125 -12.42 2.35 -15.36
CA PRO A 125 -11.11 2.67 -14.83
C PRO A 125 -10.86 4.18 -14.90
N VAL A 126 -10.35 4.74 -13.79
CA VAL A 126 -9.99 6.15 -13.70
C VAL A 126 -8.55 6.31 -13.24
N SER A 127 -7.91 7.43 -13.56
CA SER A 127 -6.64 7.83 -12.98
C SER A 127 -6.80 8.20 -11.51
N ILE A 128 -5.70 8.38 -10.78
CA ILE A 128 -5.72 8.83 -9.37
C ILE A 128 -6.41 10.20 -9.22
N GLN A 129 -6.35 11.04 -10.26
CA GLN A 129 -7.04 12.33 -10.25
C GLN A 129 -8.52 12.23 -10.65
N GLY A 130 -9.07 11.02 -10.79
CA GLY A 130 -10.46 10.80 -11.24
C GLY A 130 -10.69 11.11 -12.72
N GLN A 131 -9.64 11.24 -13.53
CA GLN A 131 -9.75 11.47 -14.96
C GLN A 131 -9.90 10.15 -15.72
N GLU A 132 -10.56 10.21 -16.86
CA GLU A 132 -10.68 9.07 -17.76
C GLU A 132 -9.31 8.60 -18.23
N VAL A 133 -9.14 7.28 -18.26
CA VAL A 133 -7.94 6.64 -18.80
C VAL A 133 -8.10 6.36 -20.30
N GLY A 134 -6.99 6.05 -20.96
CA GLY A 134 -7.01 5.73 -22.39
C GLY A 134 -7.81 4.47 -22.72
N GLU A 135 -8.29 4.40 -23.98
CA GLU A 135 -9.13 3.29 -24.52
C GLU A 135 -8.55 1.89 -24.25
N LYS A 136 -7.21 1.74 -24.24
CA LYS A 136 -6.57 0.46 -23.94
C LYS A 136 -6.93 -0.06 -22.54
N ALA A 137 -6.95 0.81 -21.55
CA ALA A 137 -7.31 0.43 -20.18
C ALA A 137 -8.80 0.13 -20.06
N VAL A 138 -9.66 0.97 -20.66
CA VAL A 138 -11.11 0.72 -20.72
C VAL A 138 -11.41 -0.62 -21.37
N SER A 139 -10.82 -0.90 -22.55
CA SER A 139 -11.00 -2.16 -23.28
C SER A 139 -10.53 -3.38 -22.47
N TYR A 140 -9.42 -3.26 -21.75
CA TYR A 140 -8.94 -4.33 -20.90
C TYR A 140 -9.92 -4.66 -19.75
N VAL A 141 -10.36 -3.61 -19.02
CA VAL A 141 -11.29 -3.79 -17.88
C VAL A 141 -12.65 -4.30 -18.38
N ARG A 142 -13.16 -3.74 -19.48
CA ARG A 142 -14.39 -4.21 -20.12
C ARG A 142 -14.32 -5.71 -20.49
N GLY A 143 -13.23 -6.14 -21.11
CA GLY A 143 -13.04 -7.56 -21.44
C GLY A 143 -12.97 -8.45 -20.21
N LYS A 144 -12.27 -8.00 -19.14
CA LYS A 144 -12.15 -8.78 -17.90
C LYS A 144 -13.49 -8.90 -17.18
N ILE A 145 -14.26 -7.82 -17.02
CA ILE A 145 -15.55 -7.83 -16.32
C ILE A 145 -16.60 -8.64 -17.10
N SER A 146 -16.63 -8.52 -18.45
CA SER A 146 -17.53 -9.32 -19.29
C SER A 146 -17.23 -10.81 -19.18
N ALA A 147 -15.96 -11.21 -19.28
CA ALA A 147 -15.57 -12.60 -19.13
C ALA A 147 -15.86 -13.14 -17.71
N THR A 148 -15.76 -12.28 -16.68
CA THR A 148 -16.12 -12.68 -15.31
C THR A 148 -17.62 -12.90 -15.18
N ALA A 149 -18.45 -12.01 -15.74
CA ALA A 149 -19.91 -12.15 -15.75
C ALA A 149 -20.36 -13.40 -16.54
N GLU A 150 -19.81 -13.60 -17.74
CA GLU A 150 -20.10 -14.75 -18.60
C GLU A 150 -19.77 -16.07 -17.91
N ARG A 151 -18.62 -16.16 -17.21
CA ARG A 151 -18.23 -17.36 -16.44
C ARG A 151 -19.27 -17.73 -15.38
N GLN A 152 -19.91 -16.76 -14.75
CA GLN A 152 -20.94 -16.95 -13.74
C GLN A 152 -22.36 -16.98 -14.32
N GLY A 153 -22.51 -17.12 -15.65
CA GLY A 153 -23.81 -17.20 -16.33
C GLY A 153 -24.60 -15.88 -16.36
N ARG A 154 -23.96 -14.75 -16.07
CA ARG A 154 -24.57 -13.42 -16.10
C ARG A 154 -24.36 -12.74 -17.45
N ASN A 155 -25.23 -11.80 -17.79
CA ASN A 155 -25.15 -11.07 -19.06
C ASN A 155 -23.85 -10.23 -19.15
N PRO A 156 -22.92 -10.53 -20.10
CA PRO A 156 -21.67 -9.79 -20.24
C PRO A 156 -21.85 -8.35 -20.72
N ASP A 157 -22.96 -8.03 -21.39
CA ASP A 157 -23.24 -6.69 -21.89
C ASP A 157 -23.68 -5.72 -20.78
N LEU A 158 -24.39 -6.24 -19.76
CA LEU A 158 -24.63 -5.49 -18.53
C LEU A 158 -23.29 -5.10 -17.87
N ALA A 159 -22.39 -6.08 -17.70
CA ALA A 159 -21.10 -5.87 -17.11
C ALA A 159 -20.22 -4.91 -17.95
N ALA A 160 -20.24 -5.04 -19.28
CA ALA A 160 -19.53 -4.14 -20.20
C ALA A 160 -19.97 -2.68 -20.04
N SER A 161 -21.28 -2.45 -19.85
CA SER A 161 -21.87 -1.11 -19.73
C SER A 161 -21.56 -0.45 -18.38
N MET A 162 -21.13 -1.21 -17.37
CA MET A 162 -20.59 -0.65 -16.13
C MET A 162 -19.21 -0.02 -16.33
N VAL A 163 -18.50 -0.37 -17.42
CA VAL A 163 -17.11 0.06 -17.68
C VAL A 163 -17.01 1.07 -18.81
N ASP A 164 -17.77 0.88 -19.87
CA ASP A 164 -17.62 1.64 -21.12
C ASP A 164 -18.84 2.50 -21.39
N LYS A 165 -18.77 3.78 -21.06
CA LYS A 165 -19.82 4.76 -21.30
C LYS A 165 -20.12 5.05 -22.78
N LYS A 166 -19.31 4.52 -23.71
CA LYS A 166 -19.59 4.63 -25.16
C LYS A 166 -20.65 3.64 -25.62
N LEU A 167 -21.01 2.67 -24.79
CA LEU A 167 -22.04 1.69 -25.09
C LEU A 167 -23.41 2.28 -24.73
N CYS A 168 -24.41 1.92 -25.55
CA CYS A 168 -25.81 2.12 -25.24
C CYS A 168 -26.42 0.76 -24.88
N LEU A 169 -26.83 0.59 -23.64
CA LEU A 169 -27.45 -0.66 -23.17
C LEU A 169 -28.96 -0.60 -23.40
N VAL A 170 -29.48 -1.54 -24.15
CA VAL A 170 -30.89 -1.61 -24.52
C VAL A 170 -31.51 -2.95 -24.16
N LYS A 171 -32.80 -2.94 -23.80
CA LYS A 171 -33.63 -4.14 -23.61
C LYS A 171 -34.65 -4.20 -24.73
N TYR A 172 -34.67 -5.31 -25.46
CA TYR A 172 -35.65 -5.56 -26.48
C TYR A 172 -36.95 -6.14 -25.91
N ASP A 173 -38.05 -6.09 -26.67
CA ASP A 173 -39.36 -6.63 -26.26
C ASP A 173 -39.32 -8.14 -25.94
N ASN A 174 -38.40 -8.88 -26.53
CA ASN A 174 -38.20 -10.29 -26.28
C ASN A 174 -37.46 -10.55 -24.94
N GLY A 175 -37.05 -9.51 -24.21
CA GLY A 175 -36.33 -9.59 -22.95
C GLY A 175 -34.80 -9.58 -23.08
N ASP A 176 -34.24 -9.64 -24.30
CA ASP A 176 -32.80 -9.61 -24.51
C ASP A 176 -32.21 -8.24 -24.16
N ILE A 177 -31.12 -8.24 -23.39
CA ILE A 177 -30.38 -7.05 -23.03
C ILE A 177 -29.05 -7.06 -23.75
N VAL A 178 -28.78 -6.03 -24.55
CA VAL A 178 -27.60 -5.96 -25.42
C VAL A 178 -26.95 -4.58 -25.35
N ALA A 179 -25.62 -4.56 -25.27
CA ALA A 179 -24.81 -3.34 -25.34
C ALA A 179 -24.44 -3.04 -26.79
N LEU A 180 -24.96 -1.94 -27.32
CA LEU A 180 -24.73 -1.50 -28.69
C LEU A 180 -23.73 -0.36 -28.76
N ARG A 181 -22.89 -0.35 -29.77
CA ARG A 181 -22.10 0.82 -30.12
C ARG A 181 -22.98 1.92 -30.74
N PRO A 182 -22.54 3.18 -30.72
CA PRO A 182 -23.36 4.30 -31.21
C PRO A 182 -23.86 4.12 -32.64
N ASP A 183 -23.03 3.57 -33.53
CA ASP A 183 -23.39 3.30 -34.93
C ASP A 183 -24.36 2.11 -35.09
N GLU A 184 -24.25 1.10 -34.24
CA GLU A 184 -25.17 -0.04 -34.14
C GLU A 184 -26.52 0.41 -33.60
N TYR A 185 -26.52 1.15 -32.49
CA TYR A 185 -27.75 1.72 -31.91
C TYR A 185 -28.49 2.59 -32.90
N LYS A 186 -27.80 3.43 -33.69
CA LYS A 186 -28.40 4.27 -34.70
C LYS A 186 -29.07 3.43 -35.80
N LYS A 187 -28.44 2.35 -36.27
CA LYS A 187 -29.01 1.42 -37.25
C LYS A 187 -30.25 0.71 -36.73
N GLU A 188 -30.20 0.21 -35.50
CA GLU A 188 -31.34 -0.47 -34.84
C GLU A 188 -32.54 0.48 -34.69
N ARG A 189 -32.28 1.76 -34.35
CA ARG A 189 -33.28 2.79 -34.22
C ARG A 189 -33.89 3.18 -35.63
N GLU A 190 -33.07 3.29 -36.65
CA GLU A 190 -33.51 3.53 -38.03
C GLU A 190 -34.35 2.35 -38.56
N ALA A 191 -34.11 1.14 -38.07
CA ALA A 191 -34.90 -0.05 -38.38
C ALA A 191 -36.22 -0.14 -37.59
N GLU A 192 -36.60 0.90 -36.83
CA GLU A 192 -37.82 0.99 -36.00
C GLU A 192 -37.97 -0.18 -34.99
N LYS A 193 -36.87 -0.77 -34.53
CA LYS A 193 -36.95 -1.80 -33.49
C LYS A 193 -37.41 -1.19 -32.18
N GLN A 194 -38.37 -1.81 -31.53
CA GLN A 194 -38.82 -1.41 -30.21
C GLN A 194 -37.77 -1.87 -29.18
N MET A 195 -37.25 -0.92 -28.41
CA MET A 195 -36.26 -1.17 -27.38
C MET A 195 -36.36 -0.11 -26.29
N GLU A 196 -36.15 -0.53 -25.05
CA GLU A 196 -36.03 0.32 -23.90
C GLU A 196 -34.55 0.62 -23.65
N ILE A 197 -34.20 1.88 -23.37
CA ILE A 197 -32.84 2.27 -23.06
C ILE A 197 -32.65 2.08 -21.53
N ILE A 198 -31.72 1.19 -21.15
CA ILE A 198 -31.32 0.98 -19.76
C ILE A 198 -30.21 1.99 -19.37
N ALA A 199 -29.20 2.17 -20.22
CA ALA A 199 -28.15 3.19 -20.07
C ALA A 199 -27.85 3.82 -21.43
N ALA A 200 -27.89 5.15 -21.48
CA ALA A 200 -27.61 5.89 -22.72
C ALA A 200 -26.09 6.04 -22.96
N GLU A 201 -25.74 6.36 -24.21
CA GLU A 201 -24.34 6.74 -24.53
C GLU A 201 -23.90 7.93 -23.67
N GLY A 202 -22.76 7.83 -23.04
CA GLY A 202 -22.21 8.82 -22.12
C GLY A 202 -22.46 8.52 -20.64
N GLU A 203 -23.30 7.53 -20.33
CA GLU A 203 -23.63 7.10 -18.96
C GLU A 203 -22.93 5.77 -18.61
N LEU A 204 -22.46 5.63 -17.38
CA LEU A 204 -22.00 4.36 -16.83
C LEU A 204 -23.15 3.67 -16.09
N LEU A 205 -23.27 2.37 -16.31
CA LEU A 205 -24.33 1.59 -15.66
C LEU A 205 -24.04 1.44 -14.17
N THR A 206 -25.02 1.84 -13.38
CA THR A 206 -25.12 1.52 -11.94
C THR A 206 -26.54 1.07 -11.67
N LEU A 207 -26.69 -0.09 -11.09
CA LEU A 207 -27.99 -0.72 -10.83
C LEU A 207 -28.35 -0.63 -9.35
N THR A 208 -29.61 -0.37 -9.06
CA THR A 208 -30.20 -0.58 -7.73
C THR A 208 -30.46 -2.06 -7.46
N ALA A 209 -30.83 -2.41 -6.23
CA ALA A 209 -31.17 -3.79 -5.89
C ALA A 209 -32.33 -4.32 -6.76
N GLU A 210 -33.38 -3.52 -6.98
CA GLU A 210 -34.54 -3.89 -7.78
C GLU A 210 -34.18 -4.09 -9.26
N GLN A 211 -33.40 -3.16 -9.83
CA GLN A 211 -32.91 -3.27 -11.23
C GLN A 211 -31.97 -4.48 -11.41
N SER A 212 -31.13 -4.76 -10.42
CA SER A 212 -30.22 -5.90 -10.47
C SER A 212 -30.98 -7.22 -10.49
N LEU A 213 -32.08 -7.32 -9.75
CA LEU A 213 -32.95 -8.47 -9.78
C LEU A 213 -33.73 -8.55 -11.11
N GLU A 214 -34.28 -7.42 -11.61
CA GLU A 214 -35.04 -7.34 -12.85
C GLU A 214 -34.19 -7.76 -14.07
N TYR A 215 -32.90 -7.38 -14.09
CA TYR A 215 -32.00 -7.69 -15.20
C TYR A 215 -31.18 -8.97 -14.99
N ASN A 216 -31.55 -9.80 -13.99
CA ASN A 216 -30.88 -11.05 -13.68
C ASN A 216 -29.34 -10.89 -13.43
N LEU A 217 -28.94 -9.77 -12.84
CA LEU A 217 -27.59 -9.58 -12.34
C LEU A 217 -27.43 -10.12 -10.93
N ALA A 218 -28.46 -9.95 -10.09
CA ALA A 218 -28.53 -10.47 -8.75
C ALA A 218 -29.65 -11.52 -8.66
N GLU A 219 -29.43 -12.52 -7.81
CA GLU A 219 -30.35 -13.65 -7.61
C GLU A 219 -31.40 -13.36 -6.52
N ALA A 220 -31.10 -12.44 -5.56
CA ALA A 220 -32.03 -12.12 -4.49
C ALA A 220 -31.79 -10.71 -3.90
N ILE A 221 -32.82 -10.22 -3.19
CA ILE A 221 -32.73 -9.05 -2.32
C ILE A 221 -32.93 -9.50 -0.88
N ALA A 222 -32.03 -9.09 0.03
CA ALA A 222 -32.13 -9.39 1.47
C ALA A 222 -31.68 -8.20 2.31
N GLU A 223 -32.33 -7.99 3.46
CA GLU A 223 -31.97 -6.89 4.35
C GLU A 223 -30.73 -7.16 5.21
N ASN A 224 -30.44 -8.42 5.45
CA ASN A 224 -29.33 -8.84 6.30
C ASN A 224 -28.90 -10.28 5.97
N ARG A 225 -27.82 -10.69 6.59
CA ARG A 225 -27.23 -12.03 6.42
C ARG A 225 -28.20 -13.14 6.85
N GLU A 226 -28.95 -12.92 7.91
CA GLU A 226 -29.90 -13.89 8.45
C GLU A 226 -30.98 -14.26 7.40
N GLU A 227 -31.47 -13.29 6.63
CA GLU A 227 -32.38 -13.52 5.50
C GLU A 227 -31.71 -14.32 4.38
N ILE A 228 -30.43 -14.04 4.08
CA ILE A 228 -29.67 -14.81 3.08
C ILE A 228 -29.60 -16.26 3.50
N LEU A 229 -29.27 -16.53 4.76
CA LEU A 229 -29.18 -17.92 5.25
C LEU A 229 -30.52 -18.67 5.15
N GLN A 230 -31.64 -17.95 5.33
CA GLN A 230 -32.98 -18.54 5.18
C GLN A 230 -33.35 -18.82 3.71
N MET A 231 -32.81 -18.05 2.77
CA MET A 231 -33.14 -18.16 1.35
C MET A 231 -32.35 -19.25 0.63
N TYR A 232 -31.15 -19.62 1.13
CA TYR A 232 -30.20 -20.43 0.39
C TYR A 232 -30.01 -21.82 0.99
N SER A 233 -29.74 -22.77 0.11
CA SER A 233 -29.29 -24.14 0.43
C SER A 233 -28.04 -24.48 -0.36
N VAL A 234 -27.20 -25.34 0.18
CA VAL A 234 -26.06 -25.94 -0.53
C VAL A 234 -26.52 -27.29 -1.11
N ILE A 235 -26.27 -27.45 -2.38
CA ILE A 235 -26.54 -28.72 -3.11
C ILE A 235 -25.25 -29.21 -3.76
N GLU A 236 -25.19 -30.49 -4.03
CA GLU A 236 -24.15 -31.11 -4.84
C GLU A 236 -24.77 -31.65 -6.14
N VAL A 237 -24.21 -31.24 -7.27
CA VAL A 237 -24.61 -31.69 -8.59
C VAL A 237 -23.37 -32.21 -9.31
N ASP A 238 -23.36 -33.46 -9.69
CA ASP A 238 -22.25 -34.12 -10.39
C ASP A 238 -20.86 -33.96 -9.69
N GLY A 239 -20.87 -33.87 -8.36
CA GLY A 239 -19.65 -33.67 -7.54
C GLY A 239 -19.21 -32.24 -7.35
N GLU A 240 -19.96 -31.25 -7.86
CA GLU A 240 -19.71 -29.83 -7.64
C GLU A 240 -20.70 -29.27 -6.59
N LEU A 241 -20.17 -28.55 -5.62
CA LEU A 241 -20.96 -27.83 -4.62
C LEU A 241 -21.51 -26.52 -5.22
N MET A 242 -22.79 -26.31 -5.03
CA MET A 242 -23.49 -25.11 -5.48
C MET A 242 -24.31 -24.52 -4.35
N VAL A 243 -24.37 -23.18 -4.26
CA VAL A 243 -25.28 -22.47 -3.38
C VAL A 243 -26.40 -21.87 -4.21
N LEU A 244 -27.63 -22.23 -3.94
CA LEU A 244 -28.79 -21.78 -4.71
C LEU A 244 -29.93 -21.36 -3.79
N THR A 245 -30.78 -20.46 -4.27
CA THR A 245 -32.03 -20.15 -3.59
C THR A 245 -32.95 -21.39 -3.58
N GLN A 246 -33.81 -21.49 -2.59
CA GLN A 246 -34.77 -22.61 -2.51
C GLN A 246 -35.64 -22.74 -3.78
N GLU A 247 -36.00 -21.61 -4.40
CA GLU A 247 -36.75 -21.61 -5.67
C GLU A 247 -35.91 -22.17 -6.81
N ALA A 248 -34.65 -21.76 -6.91
CA ALA A 248 -33.72 -22.26 -7.92
C ALA A 248 -33.41 -23.77 -7.75
N VAL A 249 -33.35 -24.24 -6.49
CA VAL A 249 -33.23 -25.71 -6.21
C VAL A 249 -34.42 -26.46 -6.76
N MET A 250 -35.66 -25.96 -6.56
CA MET A 250 -36.87 -26.62 -7.07
C MET A 250 -36.89 -26.69 -8.61
N LEU A 251 -36.53 -25.56 -9.27
CA LEU A 251 -36.44 -25.51 -10.73
C LEU A 251 -35.40 -26.48 -11.26
N LYS A 252 -34.24 -26.57 -10.62
CA LYS A 252 -33.16 -27.46 -11.04
C LYS A 252 -33.50 -28.93 -10.80
N GLN A 253 -34.30 -29.24 -9.78
CA GLN A 253 -34.83 -30.61 -9.54
C GLN A 253 -35.79 -31.08 -10.63
N ASP A 254 -36.53 -30.16 -11.25
CA ASP A 254 -37.42 -30.47 -12.38
C ASP A 254 -36.64 -30.70 -13.69
N GLU A 255 -35.48 -30.07 -13.87
CA GLU A 255 -34.62 -30.20 -15.05
C GLU A 255 -33.73 -31.43 -15.04
N LEU A 256 -33.31 -31.89 -13.86
CA LEU A 256 -32.39 -33.05 -13.70
C LEU A 256 -33.15 -34.33 -13.39
N GLU A 257 -32.62 -35.46 -13.89
CA GLU A 257 -33.17 -36.77 -13.58
C GLU A 257 -33.12 -37.05 -12.06
N LYS A 258 -34.17 -37.71 -11.54
CA LYS A 258 -34.26 -38.03 -10.11
C LYS A 258 -33.04 -38.81 -9.64
N GLY A 259 -32.24 -38.20 -8.80
CA GLY A 259 -31.05 -38.77 -8.16
C GLY A 259 -29.74 -38.10 -8.48
N GLN A 260 -29.71 -37.06 -9.34
CA GLN A 260 -28.51 -36.27 -9.66
C GLN A 260 -28.26 -35.16 -8.66
N ILE A 261 -29.28 -34.70 -7.93
CA ILE A 261 -29.13 -33.65 -6.91
C ILE A 261 -29.10 -34.32 -5.53
N ILE A 262 -28.06 -34.03 -4.78
CA ILE A 262 -27.97 -34.31 -3.35
C ILE A 262 -28.11 -32.96 -2.64
N GLU A 263 -29.25 -32.72 -1.99
CA GLU A 263 -29.39 -31.57 -1.10
C GLU A 263 -28.57 -31.83 0.17
N LEU A 264 -27.50 -31.08 0.38
CA LEU A 264 -26.59 -31.30 1.50
C LEU A 264 -27.14 -30.64 2.77
N ALA A 265 -27.47 -29.33 2.70
CA ALA A 265 -28.01 -28.64 3.85
C ALA A 265 -28.68 -27.31 3.48
N SER A 266 -29.78 -26.96 4.19
CA SER A 266 -30.27 -25.59 4.25
C SER A 266 -29.32 -24.73 5.08
N LEU A 267 -29.04 -23.51 4.65
CA LEU A 267 -28.20 -22.61 5.40
C LEU A 267 -28.94 -21.92 6.56
N ALA A 268 -30.27 -22.17 6.73
CA ALA A 268 -31.06 -21.50 7.75
C ALA A 268 -30.55 -21.71 9.19
N ASP A 269 -30.01 -22.89 9.48
CA ASP A 269 -29.46 -23.25 10.79
C ASP A 269 -27.91 -23.22 10.80
N ALA A 270 -27.28 -22.55 9.83
CA ALA A 270 -25.83 -22.51 9.70
C ALA A 270 -25.16 -21.77 10.87
N GLU A 271 -24.08 -22.36 11.36
CA GLU A 271 -23.14 -21.63 12.22
C GLU A 271 -22.37 -20.63 11.37
N VAL A 272 -22.40 -19.33 11.74
CA VAL A 272 -21.67 -18.29 11.01
C VAL A 272 -20.41 -17.89 11.74
N LYS A 273 -19.29 -18.15 11.10
CA LYS A 273 -17.99 -17.69 11.56
C LYS A 273 -17.56 -16.45 10.77
N ARG A 274 -17.58 -15.29 11.44
CA ARG A 274 -17.07 -14.06 10.84
C ARG A 274 -15.55 -14.01 10.94
N VAL A 275 -14.90 -13.93 9.80
CA VAL A 275 -13.46 -13.62 9.70
C VAL A 275 -13.31 -12.11 9.78
N ALA A 276 -12.87 -11.61 10.93
CA ALA A 276 -12.50 -10.21 11.07
C ALA A 276 -11.00 -10.05 10.78
N PRO A 277 -10.57 -8.95 10.15
CA PRO A 277 -9.15 -8.67 10.00
C PRO A 277 -8.45 -8.72 11.36
N SER A 278 -7.44 -9.56 11.52
CA SER A 278 -6.64 -9.61 12.72
C SER A 278 -5.89 -8.28 12.92
N PHE A 279 -5.30 -8.08 14.09
CA PHE A 279 -4.45 -6.89 14.31
C PHE A 279 -3.31 -6.83 13.28
N ALA A 280 -2.71 -7.97 12.93
CA ALA A 280 -1.68 -8.04 11.91
C ALA A 280 -2.20 -7.68 10.51
N ASP A 281 -3.40 -8.17 10.13
CA ASP A 281 -4.01 -7.84 8.85
C ASP A 281 -4.30 -6.32 8.75
N ASN A 282 -4.82 -5.71 9.83
CA ASN A 282 -5.04 -4.26 9.89
C ASN A 282 -3.73 -3.45 9.77
N ILE A 283 -2.64 -3.92 10.36
CA ILE A 283 -1.32 -3.33 10.19
C ILE A 283 -0.90 -3.37 8.72
N VAL A 284 -1.02 -4.52 8.06
CA VAL A 284 -0.69 -4.66 6.64
C VAL A 284 -1.55 -3.74 5.78
N ILE A 285 -2.88 -3.75 5.97
CA ILE A 285 -3.82 -2.87 5.26
C ILE A 285 -3.43 -1.40 5.44
N PHE A 286 -3.10 -0.99 6.65
CA PHE A 286 -2.73 0.40 6.96
C PHE A 286 -1.41 0.80 6.29
N PHE A 287 -0.35 -0.01 6.43
CA PHE A 287 0.97 0.35 5.92
C PHE A 287 1.13 0.14 4.40
N THR A 288 0.26 -0.63 3.76
CA THR A 288 0.21 -0.75 2.30
C THR A 288 -0.73 0.26 1.64
N ASN A 289 -1.45 1.09 2.41
CA ASN A 289 -2.19 2.22 1.86
C ASN A 289 -1.22 3.20 1.17
N PRO A 290 -1.49 3.65 -0.06
CA PRO A 290 -0.53 4.41 -0.87
C PRO A 290 -0.11 5.74 -0.23
N VAL A 291 -1.01 6.41 0.48
CA VAL A 291 -0.72 7.68 1.17
C VAL A 291 0.22 7.42 2.35
N ILE A 292 -0.07 6.40 3.16
CA ILE A 292 0.76 6.03 4.31
C ILE A 292 2.12 5.50 3.84
N SER A 293 2.15 4.68 2.80
CA SER A 293 3.37 4.17 2.17
C SER A 293 4.27 5.30 1.68
N SER A 294 3.71 6.30 0.98
CA SER A 294 4.44 7.47 0.51
C SER A 294 5.00 8.32 1.66
N LEU A 295 4.23 8.47 2.74
CA LEU A 295 4.66 9.17 3.95
C LEU A 295 5.81 8.43 4.66
N LEU A 296 5.67 7.11 4.86
CA LEU A 296 6.70 6.28 5.48
C LEU A 296 8.01 6.31 4.69
N LEU A 297 7.92 6.18 3.37
CA LEU A 297 9.08 6.26 2.49
C LEU A 297 9.76 7.63 2.61
N SER A 298 8.98 8.71 2.56
CA SER A 298 9.50 10.08 2.65
C SER A 298 10.19 10.36 3.99
N LEU A 299 9.56 9.97 5.11
CA LEU A 299 10.15 10.09 6.45
C LEU A 299 11.37 9.18 6.62
N GLY A 300 11.32 7.98 6.06
CA GLY A 300 12.42 7.04 6.06
C GLY A 300 13.65 7.59 5.35
N MET A 301 13.46 8.09 4.13
CA MET A 301 14.54 8.73 3.34
C MET A 301 15.07 9.99 4.01
N LEU A 302 14.20 10.81 4.57
CA LEU A 302 14.60 12.01 5.34
C LEU A 302 15.48 11.63 6.53
N GLY A 303 15.06 10.64 7.33
CA GLY A 303 15.81 10.18 8.51
C GLY A 303 17.20 9.67 8.14
N LEU A 304 17.29 8.84 7.09
CA LEU A 304 18.58 8.37 6.58
C LEU A 304 19.47 9.52 6.05
N PHE A 305 18.89 10.48 5.33
CA PHE A 305 19.63 11.62 4.82
C PHE A 305 20.25 12.48 5.95
N ILE A 306 19.46 12.74 7.00
CA ILE A 306 19.95 13.50 8.17
C ILE A 306 21.07 12.72 8.87
N GLU A 307 20.93 11.40 9.03
CA GLU A 307 21.95 10.56 9.67
C GLU A 307 23.26 10.53 8.89
N ILE A 308 23.22 10.45 7.55
CA ILE A 308 24.42 10.50 6.70
C ILE A 308 25.12 11.86 6.83
N ARG A 309 24.37 12.95 7.00
CA ARG A 309 24.93 14.30 7.15
C ARG A 309 25.45 14.59 8.56
N SER A 310 24.91 13.90 9.56
CA SER A 310 25.27 14.06 10.98
C SER A 310 25.57 12.67 11.56
N PRO A 311 26.73 12.06 11.24
CA PRO A 311 27.02 10.70 11.58
C PRO A 311 27.13 10.53 13.11
N GLY A 312 26.33 9.61 13.70
CA GLY A 312 26.34 9.36 15.14
C GLY A 312 25.22 8.49 15.70
N PHE A 313 24.53 7.65 14.87
CA PHE A 313 23.39 6.84 15.31
C PHE A 313 22.37 7.65 16.12
N GLY A 314 21.89 8.69 15.52
CA GLY A 314 20.96 9.60 16.15
C GLY A 314 19.50 9.16 16.01
N LEU A 315 18.64 9.88 16.72
CA LEU A 315 17.19 9.69 16.68
C LEU A 315 16.60 9.78 15.26
N PRO A 316 17.06 10.66 14.34
CA PRO A 316 16.57 10.73 12.98
C PRO A 316 16.82 9.45 12.17
N GLY A 317 18.02 8.88 12.28
CA GLY A 317 18.37 7.62 11.61
C GLY A 317 17.54 6.45 12.10
N LEU A 318 17.32 6.34 13.42
CA LEU A 318 16.46 5.32 14.01
C LEU A 318 15.01 5.42 13.50
N ILE A 319 14.43 6.62 13.48
CA ILE A 319 13.09 6.86 12.93
C ILE A 319 13.07 6.49 11.45
N GLY A 320 14.11 6.86 10.70
CA GLY A 320 14.25 6.52 9.28
C GLY A 320 14.22 5.01 9.04
N VAL A 321 14.99 4.24 9.81
CA VAL A 321 15.03 2.77 9.72
C VAL A 321 13.68 2.15 10.10
N ILE A 322 13.00 2.65 11.14
CA ILE A 322 11.67 2.18 11.54
C ILE A 322 10.66 2.44 10.42
N CYS A 323 10.61 3.65 9.85
CA CYS A 323 9.68 3.99 8.77
C CYS A 323 9.91 3.11 7.53
N LEU A 324 11.16 2.91 7.11
CA LEU A 324 11.49 2.01 6.00
C LEU A 324 11.19 0.55 6.33
N GLY A 325 11.44 0.12 7.57
CA GLY A 325 11.09 -1.21 8.04
C GLY A 325 9.58 -1.47 7.97
N LEU A 326 8.76 -0.50 8.35
CA LEU A 326 7.30 -0.58 8.24
C LEU A 326 6.84 -0.54 6.78
N PHE A 327 7.46 0.30 5.94
CA PHE A 327 7.18 0.37 4.51
C PHE A 327 7.47 -0.98 3.82
N PHE A 328 8.70 -1.46 3.87
CA PHE A 328 9.08 -2.72 3.23
C PHE A 328 8.40 -3.92 3.89
N GLY A 329 8.32 -3.95 5.22
CA GLY A 329 7.69 -5.03 5.98
C GLY A 329 6.21 -5.21 5.63
N GLY A 330 5.45 -4.10 5.56
CA GLY A 330 4.05 -4.13 5.13
C GLY A 330 3.88 -4.71 3.72
N HIS A 331 4.72 -4.26 2.78
CA HIS A 331 4.66 -4.74 1.40
C HIS A 331 5.16 -6.20 1.26
N MET A 332 6.16 -6.64 2.00
CA MET A 332 6.62 -8.04 1.99
C MET A 332 5.55 -9.02 2.50
N LEU A 333 4.71 -8.59 3.45
CA LEU A 333 3.59 -9.40 3.92
C LEU A 333 2.43 -9.46 2.91
N SER A 334 2.33 -8.48 2.01
CA SER A 334 1.26 -8.39 1.00
C SER A 334 1.70 -8.85 -0.39
N GLN A 335 3.00 -8.88 -0.68
CA GLN A 335 3.56 -9.18 -2.01
C GLN A 335 4.84 -10.01 -1.85
N VAL A 336 4.86 -11.20 -2.43
CA VAL A 336 6.03 -12.10 -2.34
C VAL A 336 7.28 -11.47 -3.00
N GLU A 337 7.08 -10.72 -4.08
CA GLU A 337 8.18 -10.09 -4.83
C GLU A 337 8.80 -8.87 -4.15
N ALA A 338 8.17 -8.31 -3.10
CA ALA A 338 8.69 -7.13 -2.40
C ALA A 338 10.06 -7.36 -1.74
N GLN A 339 10.45 -8.61 -1.49
CA GLN A 339 11.81 -8.96 -1.02
C GLN A 339 12.90 -8.53 -2.02
N TYR A 340 12.65 -8.63 -3.33
CA TYR A 340 13.61 -8.19 -4.35
C TYR A 340 13.74 -6.66 -4.38
N ALA A 341 12.63 -5.96 -4.14
CA ALA A 341 12.65 -4.51 -3.99
C ALA A 341 13.49 -4.09 -2.77
N LEU A 342 13.34 -4.76 -1.63
CA LEU A 342 14.17 -4.49 -0.45
C LEU A 342 15.66 -4.72 -0.74
N LEU A 343 16.02 -5.81 -1.43
CA LEU A 343 17.41 -6.07 -1.82
C LEU A 343 17.96 -4.97 -2.72
N ALA A 344 17.20 -4.54 -3.73
CA ALA A 344 17.58 -3.44 -4.61
C ALA A 344 17.74 -2.12 -3.84
N PHE A 345 16.87 -1.85 -2.86
CA PHE A 345 16.95 -0.67 -2.00
C PHE A 345 18.23 -0.67 -1.15
N VAL A 346 18.51 -1.78 -0.46
CA VAL A 346 19.71 -1.94 0.37
C VAL A 346 20.98 -1.80 -0.46
N LEU A 347 21.00 -2.41 -1.66
CA LEU A 347 22.11 -2.26 -2.62
C LEU A 347 22.28 -0.78 -3.01
N GLY A 348 21.17 -0.08 -3.30
CA GLY A 348 21.19 1.34 -3.64
C GLY A 348 21.77 2.20 -2.53
N ILE A 349 21.35 1.99 -1.29
CA ILE A 349 21.93 2.69 -0.12
C ILE A 349 23.41 2.35 0.04
N GLY A 350 23.79 1.09 -0.11
CA GLY A 350 25.20 0.66 -0.05
C GLY A 350 26.08 1.38 -1.08
N LEU A 351 25.59 1.50 -2.32
CA LEU A 351 26.29 2.22 -3.39
C LEU A 351 26.42 3.72 -3.09
N LEU A 352 25.40 4.34 -2.52
CA LEU A 352 25.46 5.75 -2.08
C LEU A 352 26.45 5.95 -0.94
N VAL A 353 26.53 5.02 0.01
CA VAL A 353 27.52 5.07 1.09
C VAL A 353 28.94 4.95 0.53
N VAL A 354 29.17 4.04 -0.41
CA VAL A 354 30.47 3.89 -1.09
C VAL A 354 30.83 5.18 -1.84
N GLU A 355 29.90 5.79 -2.56
CA GLU A 355 30.12 7.06 -3.27
C GLU A 355 30.53 8.18 -2.32
N VAL A 356 29.84 8.32 -1.19
CA VAL A 356 30.07 9.43 -0.26
C VAL A 356 31.37 9.27 0.53
N PHE A 357 31.70 8.04 0.94
CA PHE A 357 32.81 7.80 1.87
C PHE A 357 34.08 7.22 1.23
N VAL A 358 33.99 6.57 0.05
CA VAL A 358 35.12 5.86 -0.58
C VAL A 358 35.56 6.56 -1.87
N ILE A 359 34.61 7.03 -2.68
CA ILE A 359 34.90 7.63 -3.99
C ILE A 359 34.50 9.12 -3.91
N PRO A 360 35.46 10.03 -3.64
CA PRO A 360 35.13 11.45 -3.53
C PRO A 360 34.72 12.04 -4.89
N GLY A 361 33.44 12.38 -5.02
CA GLY A 361 32.83 12.92 -6.24
C GLY A 361 31.51 12.24 -6.55
N PHE A 362 30.64 12.85 -7.38
CA PHE A 362 29.37 12.22 -7.82
C PHE A 362 29.65 11.40 -9.09
N GLY A 363 29.88 10.10 -8.93
CA GLY A 363 30.29 9.20 -10.00
C GLY A 363 29.28 8.10 -10.32
N VAL A 364 29.76 7.02 -10.91
CA VAL A 364 28.95 5.89 -11.40
C VAL A 364 28.21 5.17 -10.26
N ALA A 365 28.84 5.03 -9.08
CA ALA A 365 28.23 4.36 -7.94
C ALA A 365 27.04 5.16 -7.38
N GLY A 366 27.15 6.49 -7.34
CA GLY A 366 26.04 7.36 -6.90
C GLY A 366 24.85 7.29 -7.84
N ILE A 367 25.08 7.36 -9.16
CA ILE A 367 24.03 7.25 -10.17
C ILE A 367 23.35 5.87 -10.10
N ALA A 368 24.14 4.80 -10.03
CA ALA A 368 23.63 3.44 -9.91
C ALA A 368 22.84 3.24 -8.60
N GLY A 369 23.32 3.81 -7.48
CA GLY A 369 22.65 3.78 -6.18
C GLY A 369 21.27 4.44 -6.22
N ILE A 370 21.18 5.64 -6.80
CA ILE A 370 19.89 6.32 -7.01
C ILE A 370 18.97 5.47 -7.91
N GLY A 371 19.51 4.93 -9.01
CA GLY A 371 18.76 4.07 -9.92
C GLY A 371 18.17 2.84 -9.21
N CYS A 372 18.93 2.17 -8.35
CA CYS A 372 18.46 1.03 -7.55
C CYS A 372 17.36 1.42 -6.57
N ILE A 373 17.47 2.57 -5.91
CA ILE A 373 16.43 3.07 -4.99
C ILE A 373 15.15 3.38 -5.75
N VAL A 374 15.24 4.14 -6.85
CA VAL A 374 14.09 4.50 -7.68
C VAL A 374 13.41 3.25 -8.24
N TYR A 375 14.18 2.31 -8.76
CA TYR A 375 13.67 1.02 -9.24
C TYR A 375 12.96 0.23 -8.13
N SER A 376 13.56 0.13 -6.95
CA SER A 376 12.98 -0.57 -5.80
C SER A 376 11.61 -0.03 -5.42
N VAL A 377 11.49 1.29 -5.29
CA VAL A 377 10.25 1.95 -4.91
C VAL A 377 9.20 1.86 -6.02
N PHE A 378 9.61 2.07 -7.27
CA PHE A 378 8.76 1.92 -8.44
C PHE A 378 8.19 0.50 -8.52
N PHE A 379 9.02 -0.53 -8.32
CA PHE A 379 8.63 -1.93 -8.37
C PHE A 379 7.56 -2.29 -7.32
N ILE A 380 7.68 -1.74 -6.09
CA ILE A 380 6.66 -1.94 -5.04
C ILE A 380 5.32 -1.35 -5.46
N PHE A 381 5.33 -0.10 -5.95
CA PHE A 381 4.09 0.57 -6.33
C PHE A 381 3.49 -0.02 -7.63
N GLU A 382 4.30 -0.46 -8.59
CA GLU A 382 3.81 -1.08 -9.83
C GLU A 382 3.12 -2.43 -9.56
N ASN A 383 3.66 -3.25 -8.66
CA ASN A 383 3.00 -4.50 -8.27
C ASN A 383 1.70 -4.27 -7.50
N ALA A 384 1.60 -3.16 -6.77
CA ALA A 384 0.38 -2.80 -6.03
C ALA A 384 -0.67 -2.13 -6.92
N TYR A 385 -0.22 -1.32 -7.91
CA TYR A 385 -1.04 -0.42 -8.70
C TYR A 385 -0.66 -0.53 -10.18
N GLN A 386 -1.34 0.23 -11.04
CA GLN A 386 -0.93 0.37 -12.45
C GLN A 386 0.32 1.25 -12.57
N THR A 387 1.07 1.08 -13.68
CA THR A 387 2.32 1.82 -13.94
C THR A 387 2.17 3.35 -13.80
N GLU A 388 1.07 3.93 -14.27
CA GLU A 388 0.81 5.38 -14.16
C GLU A 388 0.65 5.80 -12.69
N GLN A 389 -0.05 5.00 -11.90
CA GLN A 389 -0.25 5.22 -10.47
C GLN A 389 1.05 5.05 -9.69
N ALA A 390 1.86 4.04 -10.06
CA ALA A 390 3.18 3.82 -9.48
C ALA A 390 4.11 5.03 -9.68
N ILE A 391 4.14 5.60 -10.89
CA ILE A 391 4.90 6.82 -11.21
C ILE A 391 4.40 8.01 -10.37
N PHE A 392 3.08 8.15 -10.23
CA PHE A 392 2.49 9.21 -9.41
C PHE A 392 2.90 9.10 -7.94
N PHE A 393 2.77 7.92 -7.31
CA PHE A 393 3.15 7.72 -5.91
C PHE A 393 4.65 7.87 -5.67
N LEU A 394 5.47 7.42 -6.62
CA LEU A 394 6.91 7.68 -6.62
C LEU A 394 7.20 9.19 -6.63
N GLY A 395 6.53 9.94 -7.51
CA GLY A 395 6.64 11.38 -7.61
C GLY A 395 6.18 12.10 -6.33
N VAL A 396 5.05 11.68 -5.75
CA VAL A 396 4.55 12.21 -4.48
C VAL A 396 5.53 11.95 -3.35
N SER A 397 6.07 10.73 -3.24
CA SER A 397 7.06 10.38 -2.21
C SER A 397 8.34 11.22 -2.34
N ALA A 398 8.82 11.41 -3.56
CA ALA A 398 9.99 12.24 -3.85
C ALA A 398 9.72 13.72 -3.49
N LEU A 399 8.58 14.26 -3.89
CA LEU A 399 8.18 15.63 -3.57
C LEU A 399 8.04 15.82 -2.06
N MET A 400 7.38 14.92 -1.37
CA MET A 400 7.25 14.95 0.11
C MET A 400 8.62 14.92 0.79
N THR A 401 9.54 14.07 0.30
CA THR A 401 10.91 14.02 0.82
C THR A 401 11.61 15.38 0.66
N ILE A 402 11.51 16.01 -0.51
CA ILE A 402 12.10 17.33 -0.78
C ILE A 402 11.48 18.40 0.14
N VAL A 403 10.16 18.41 0.27
CA VAL A 403 9.44 19.34 1.16
C VAL A 403 9.88 19.14 2.61
N PHE A 404 9.95 17.89 3.08
CA PHE A 404 10.42 17.60 4.44
C PHE A 404 11.88 18.00 4.65
N LEU A 405 12.76 17.77 3.68
CA LEU A 405 14.15 18.24 3.73
C LEU A 405 14.21 19.75 3.87
N PHE A 406 13.40 20.49 3.13
CA PHE A 406 13.34 21.93 3.20
C PHE A 406 12.79 22.42 4.55
N VAL A 407 11.66 21.86 5.01
CA VAL A 407 11.03 22.20 6.30
C VAL A 407 11.99 21.90 7.46
N VAL A 408 12.54 20.69 7.49
CA VAL A 408 13.48 20.28 8.54
C VAL A 408 14.75 21.11 8.49
N GLY A 409 15.32 21.33 7.30
CA GLY A 409 16.53 22.16 7.12
C GLY A 409 16.33 23.61 7.54
N TYR A 410 15.11 24.14 7.42
CA TYR A 410 14.79 25.51 7.84
C TYR A 410 14.47 25.63 9.33
N PHE A 411 13.67 24.69 9.88
CA PHE A 411 13.18 24.79 11.25
C PHE A 411 14.09 24.10 12.28
N LEU A 412 14.65 22.93 11.93
CA LEU A 412 15.40 22.10 12.87
C LEU A 412 16.63 22.83 13.47
N PRO A 413 17.45 23.59 12.70
CA PRO A 413 18.59 24.32 13.25
C PRO A 413 18.21 25.38 14.30
N LYS A 414 16.94 25.82 14.29
CA LYS A 414 16.40 26.84 15.22
C LYS A 414 15.88 26.24 16.53
N THR A 415 15.84 24.91 16.65
CA THR A 415 15.28 24.22 17.82
C THR A 415 16.37 23.88 18.85
N GLN A 416 16.01 23.94 20.14
CA GLN A 416 16.91 23.49 21.22
C GLN A 416 17.28 22.01 21.07
N ALA A 417 16.40 21.17 20.52
CA ALA A 417 16.67 19.77 20.26
C ALA A 417 17.86 19.57 19.28
N TRP A 418 17.99 20.43 18.27
CA TRP A 418 19.12 20.38 17.34
C TRP A 418 20.43 20.72 18.01
N GLN A 419 20.43 21.71 18.92
CA GLN A 419 21.62 22.11 19.68
C GLN A 419 22.14 20.98 20.58
N HIS A 420 21.27 20.09 21.03
CA HIS A 420 21.66 18.90 21.81
C HIS A 420 22.09 17.72 20.91
N LEU A 421 21.58 17.63 19.68
CA LEU A 421 21.93 16.57 18.71
C LEU A 421 23.26 16.85 18.00
N VAL A 422 23.52 18.10 17.70
CA VAL A 422 24.83 18.54 17.16
C VAL A 422 25.66 18.98 18.34
N LEU A 423 26.72 18.22 18.67
CA LEU A 423 27.79 18.66 19.56
C LEU A 423 28.45 19.90 18.95
N GLN A 424 27.83 21.06 19.11
CA GLN A 424 28.50 22.34 18.94
C GLN A 424 29.46 22.46 20.10
N SER A 425 30.69 21.97 19.94
CA SER A 425 31.78 22.50 20.74
C SER A 425 32.04 23.94 20.26
N GLU A 426 31.20 24.86 20.71
CA GLU A 426 31.57 26.27 20.73
C GLU A 426 32.75 26.40 21.67
N MET A 427 33.97 26.41 21.13
CA MET A 427 35.15 26.93 21.81
C MET A 427 35.02 28.44 21.87
N GLY A 428 33.99 28.94 22.58
CA GLY A 428 33.84 30.35 22.86
C GLY A 428 34.83 30.74 23.96
N SER A 429 35.59 31.78 23.74
CA SER A 429 36.45 32.39 24.75
C SER A 429 35.71 32.73 26.05
N ASP A 430 34.38 32.93 25.97
CA ASP A 430 33.51 33.21 27.11
C ASP A 430 33.30 31.99 28.06
N LYS A 431 33.68 30.79 27.65
CA LYS A 431 33.57 29.55 28.45
C LYS A 431 34.89 29.03 29.01
N GLY A 432 35.92 29.88 29.05
CA GLY A 432 37.19 29.58 29.70
C GLY A 432 38.16 28.71 28.89
N PHE A 433 37.90 28.46 27.59
CA PHE A 433 38.89 27.93 26.66
C PHE A 433 39.84 29.04 26.24
N HIS A 434 40.76 29.42 27.10
CA HIS A 434 41.95 30.11 26.68
C HIS A 434 42.96 29.09 26.16
N SER A 435 43.42 29.23 24.92
CA SER A 435 44.70 28.60 24.55
C SER A 435 45.72 29.00 25.61
N ALA A 436 46.53 28.09 26.12
CA ALA A 436 47.50 28.30 27.20
C ALA A 436 48.67 29.21 26.74
N ALA A 437 48.40 30.25 25.98
CA ALA A 437 49.32 31.35 25.70
C ALA A 437 49.10 32.40 26.80
N GLU A 438 50.15 32.74 27.54
CA GLU A 438 50.11 33.84 28.50
C GLU A 438 49.56 35.10 27.78
N ASP A 439 48.65 35.81 28.45
CA ASP A 439 48.08 37.02 27.92
C ASP A 439 49.15 38.16 28.03
N TYR A 440 49.77 38.44 26.94
CA TYR A 440 50.79 39.51 26.86
C TYR A 440 50.19 40.90 26.58
N SER A 441 48.89 41.05 26.54
CA SER A 441 48.20 42.31 26.30
C SER A 441 48.57 43.40 27.31
N GLY A 442 48.97 43.02 28.55
CA GLY A 442 49.45 43.93 29.55
C GLY A 442 50.77 44.60 29.26
N HIS A 443 51.54 44.13 28.28
CA HIS A 443 52.82 44.71 27.92
C HIS A 443 52.72 45.82 26.82
N LEU A 444 51.52 46.12 26.31
CA LEU A 444 51.31 47.16 25.30
C LEU A 444 51.77 48.52 25.82
N GLY A 445 52.60 49.21 25.04
CA GLY A 445 53.15 50.53 25.39
C GLY A 445 54.37 50.51 26.35
N GLN A 446 54.75 49.31 26.84
CA GLN A 446 55.92 49.17 27.72
C GLN A 446 57.24 49.31 26.94
N THR A 447 58.26 49.80 27.61
CA THR A 447 59.65 49.97 27.08
C THR A 447 60.52 48.82 27.54
N GLY A 448 61.50 48.43 26.74
CA GLY A 448 62.45 47.39 27.04
C GLY A 448 63.74 47.55 26.26
N VAL A 449 64.58 46.50 26.28
CA VAL A 449 65.87 46.51 25.55
C VAL A 449 65.97 45.20 24.74
N ALA A 450 66.39 45.27 23.48
CA ALA A 450 66.68 44.15 22.64
C ALA A 450 67.86 43.35 23.17
N LEU A 451 67.66 42.06 23.53
CA LEU A 451 68.74 41.18 23.98
C LEU A 451 69.46 40.49 22.81
N THR A 452 68.79 40.34 21.70
CA THR A 452 69.30 39.76 20.45
C THR A 452 69.02 40.74 19.29
N VAL A 453 69.71 40.55 18.19
CA VAL A 453 69.36 41.29 16.95
C VAL A 453 67.97 40.82 16.51
N LEU A 454 67.04 41.77 16.28
CA LEU A 454 65.68 41.50 15.80
C LEU A 454 65.68 41.56 14.26
N ARG A 455 65.49 40.33 13.56
CA ARG A 455 65.47 40.19 12.09
C ARG A 455 64.37 39.25 11.58
N PRO A 456 63.15 39.57 11.57
CA PRO A 456 62.42 40.54 12.41
C PRO A 456 62.16 40.00 13.82
N ALA A 457 62.30 38.69 14.07
CA ALA A 457 62.10 38.06 15.37
C ALA A 457 63.39 37.98 16.18
N GLY A 458 63.24 38.07 17.51
CA GLY A 458 64.34 37.89 18.48
C GLY A 458 63.80 38.01 19.88
N THR A 459 64.69 38.20 20.86
CA THR A 459 64.35 38.23 22.28
C THR A 459 64.65 39.61 22.86
N ALA A 460 63.75 40.14 23.67
CA ALA A 460 63.91 41.41 24.38
C ALA A 460 63.64 41.27 25.88
N MET A 461 64.17 42.16 26.67
CA MET A 461 63.89 42.31 28.10
C MET A 461 62.87 43.42 28.28
N ILE A 462 61.65 43.05 28.72
CA ILE A 462 60.57 43.98 28.99
C ILE A 462 60.12 43.71 30.43
N GLU A 463 60.10 44.78 31.31
CA GLU A 463 59.79 44.67 32.73
C GLU A 463 60.51 43.50 33.44
N ASN A 464 61.79 43.37 33.19
CA ASN A 464 62.62 42.31 33.79
C ASN A 464 62.22 40.86 33.42
N LYS A 465 61.39 40.72 32.34
CA LYS A 465 61.03 39.42 31.75
C LYS A 465 61.63 39.31 30.36
N ARG A 466 62.17 38.17 30.07
CA ARG A 466 62.70 37.82 28.75
C ARG A 466 61.57 37.32 27.88
N LEU A 467 61.22 38.09 26.83
CA LEU A 467 60.08 37.80 25.95
C LEU A 467 60.57 37.74 24.47
N ASP A 468 59.95 36.85 23.72
CA ASP A 468 60.15 36.78 22.29
C ASP A 468 59.33 37.87 21.60
N VAL A 469 60.00 38.70 20.78
CA VAL A 469 59.41 39.87 20.15
C VAL A 469 59.72 39.92 18.66
N VAL A 470 58.89 40.64 17.92
CA VAL A 470 59.06 40.83 16.48
C VAL A 470 59.14 42.34 16.19
N SER A 471 60.19 42.79 15.51
CA SER A 471 60.29 44.19 15.10
C SER A 471 59.30 44.53 13.99
N VAL A 472 58.65 45.69 14.08
CA VAL A 472 57.83 46.29 13.03
C VAL A 472 58.67 47.24 12.22
N GLY A 473 58.97 46.82 10.97
CA GLY A 473 59.80 47.66 10.05
C GLY A 473 61.28 47.28 10.07
N ASP A 474 62.15 48.12 10.58
CA ASP A 474 63.60 47.97 10.48
C ASP A 474 64.18 46.94 11.44
N PHE A 475 65.39 46.43 11.09
CA PHE A 475 66.19 45.57 11.99
C PHE A 475 66.63 46.36 13.21
N ILE A 476 66.62 45.78 14.37
CA ILE A 476 67.03 46.37 15.63
C ILE A 476 68.23 45.62 16.16
N GLU A 477 69.34 46.37 16.41
CA GLU A 477 70.57 45.82 16.95
C GLU A 477 70.46 45.54 18.46
N VAL A 478 71.40 44.76 18.99
CA VAL A 478 71.40 44.38 20.41
C VAL A 478 71.63 45.67 21.25
N ASP A 479 71.08 45.67 22.47
CA ASP A 479 71.14 46.76 23.45
C ASP A 479 70.42 48.05 23.02
N VAL A 480 69.61 48.02 21.99
CA VAL A 480 68.82 49.13 21.55
C VAL A 480 67.50 49.19 22.35
N PRO A 481 67.12 50.36 22.88
CA PRO A 481 65.83 50.56 23.53
C PRO A 481 64.68 50.34 22.54
N ILE A 482 63.63 49.61 22.99
CA ILE A 482 62.46 49.27 22.22
C ILE A 482 61.20 49.58 23.01
N GLN A 483 60.09 49.82 22.27
CA GLN A 483 58.76 49.96 22.83
C GLN A 483 57.81 48.97 22.20
N VAL A 484 56.91 48.37 22.99
CA VAL A 484 55.82 47.43 22.50
C VAL A 484 54.73 48.26 21.85
N VAL A 485 54.52 48.13 20.54
CA VAL A 485 53.57 48.92 19.75
C VAL A 485 52.25 48.12 19.48
N ASN A 486 52.34 46.80 19.48
CA ASN A 486 51.14 45.93 19.31
C ASN A 486 51.34 44.52 19.94
N VAL A 487 50.25 43.89 20.34
CA VAL A 487 50.23 42.52 20.85
C VAL A 487 49.08 41.77 20.18
N GLU A 488 49.39 40.72 19.43
CA GLU A 488 48.42 39.83 18.76
C GLU A 488 48.61 38.40 19.28
N GLY A 489 47.76 38.01 20.24
CA GLY A 489 47.87 36.69 20.91
C GLY A 489 49.25 36.55 21.60
N SER A 490 50.09 35.61 21.16
CA SER A 490 51.44 35.39 21.67
C SER A 490 52.53 36.24 20.97
N LYS A 491 52.17 37.04 19.99
CA LYS A 491 53.10 37.82 19.17
C LYS A 491 53.20 39.27 19.69
N ILE A 492 54.33 39.61 20.27
CA ILE A 492 54.64 40.95 20.79
C ILE A 492 55.40 41.72 19.70
N MET A 493 54.86 42.82 19.22
CA MET A 493 55.47 43.65 18.18
C MET A 493 56.13 44.91 18.81
N VAL A 494 57.36 45.15 18.41
CA VAL A 494 58.17 46.20 18.99
C VAL A 494 58.79 47.13 17.91
N GLU A 495 58.99 48.39 18.26
CA GLU A 495 59.74 49.39 17.49
C GLU A 495 60.90 49.95 18.32
N LYS A 496 61.86 50.65 17.66
CA LYS A 496 62.88 51.40 18.37
C LYS A 496 62.24 52.53 19.18
N ASP A 497 62.55 52.56 20.46
CA ASP A 497 62.14 53.67 21.29
C ASP A 497 62.92 54.98 20.83
N ARG A 498 62.22 56.05 20.57
CA ARG A 498 62.78 57.25 20.00
C ARG A 498 63.44 58.15 21.07
#